data_05ae1d1b5e1fd36d8c30a021424970be
#
_entry.id   05ae1d1b5e1fd36d8c30a021424970be
#
_cell.length_a   1.000
_cell.length_b   1.000
_cell.length_c   1.000
_cell.angle_alpha   90.00
_cell.angle_beta   90.00
_cell.angle_gamma   90.00
#
_symmetry.space_group_name_H-M   'P 1'
#
loop_
_entity.id
_entity.type
_entity.pdbx_description
1 polymer ?
#
loop_
_entity_poly.entity_id
_entity_poly.type
_entity_poly.pdbx_seq_one_letter_code
_entity_poly.pdbx_strand_id
1 'polypeptide(L)'
;MATQVFISCDTELSALLYQRGASARANYDASITGRTTAGDYGIGWQMDRLEAHGLKGVFFVDPMPALVHGRQIVTDIVGPILSRGHEVQLHVHTEWLDFAPTN
;
A
#
# COMPACT_ATOMS: atom_id res chain seq x y z
N MET A 1 -2.05 -7.25 -33.98
CA MET A 1 -1.28 -7.32 -32.72
C MET A 1 -2.14 -6.86 -31.56
N ALA A 2 -2.14 -7.59 -30.47
CA ALA A 2 -2.79 -7.15 -29.25
C ALA A 2 -1.86 -6.23 -28.45
N THR A 3 -2.42 -5.16 -27.91
CA THR A 3 -1.72 -4.29 -26.97
C THR A 3 -1.98 -4.79 -25.56
N GLN A 4 -0.92 -4.98 -24.78
CA GLN A 4 -1.03 -5.28 -23.36
C GLN A 4 -1.02 -3.99 -22.55
N VAL A 5 -1.96 -3.89 -21.60
CA VAL A 5 -2.05 -2.71 -20.72
C VAL A 5 -1.98 -3.20 -19.28
N PHE A 6 -1.09 -2.60 -18.49
CA PHE A 6 -0.96 -2.87 -17.07
C PHE A 6 -1.44 -1.66 -16.28
N ILE A 7 -2.32 -1.90 -15.32
CA ILE A 7 -2.76 -0.87 -14.37
C ILE A 7 -2.06 -1.15 -13.07
N SER A 8 -1.22 -0.21 -12.62
CA SER A 8 -0.41 -0.36 -11.42
C SER A 8 -0.64 0.77 -10.45
N CYS A 9 -0.35 0.50 -9.18
CA CYS A 9 -0.45 1.47 -8.11
C CYS A 9 0.72 1.29 -7.16
N ASP A 10 1.47 2.38 -6.92
CA ASP A 10 2.45 2.41 -5.86
C ASP A 10 1.70 2.46 -4.53
N THR A 11 1.99 1.50 -3.65
CA THR A 11 1.20 1.24 -2.44
C THR A 11 2.12 1.28 -1.24
N GLU A 12 1.99 2.33 -0.43
CA GLU A 12 2.97 2.60 0.61
C GLU A 12 2.39 3.41 1.76
N LEU A 13 2.96 3.24 2.94
CA LEU A 13 2.75 4.17 4.04
C LEU A 13 3.54 5.46 3.78
N SER A 14 3.05 6.56 4.35
CA SER A 14 3.68 7.86 4.21
C SER A 14 4.80 8.04 5.24
N ALA A 15 6.02 8.24 4.76
CA ALA A 15 7.15 8.61 5.60
C ALA A 15 6.92 9.97 6.29
N LEU A 16 6.28 10.90 5.59
CA LEU A 16 5.95 12.21 6.15
C LEU A 16 4.99 12.10 7.34
N LEU A 17 3.94 11.28 7.22
CA LEU A 17 3.01 11.05 8.33
C LEU A 17 3.72 10.43 9.52
N TYR A 18 4.62 9.46 9.26
CA TYR A 18 5.43 8.87 10.33
C TYR A 18 6.28 9.94 11.04
N GLN A 19 6.96 10.80 10.30
CA GLN A 19 7.78 11.88 10.86
C GLN A 19 6.95 12.86 11.69
N ARG A 20 5.68 13.03 11.35
CA ARG A 20 4.74 13.90 12.09
C ARG A 20 4.09 13.18 13.27
N GLY A 21 4.53 11.97 13.60
CA GLY A 21 4.07 11.23 14.77
C GLY A 21 2.83 10.36 14.57
N ALA A 22 2.40 10.13 13.33
CA ALA A 22 1.28 9.23 13.07
C ALA A 22 1.62 7.79 13.49
N SER A 23 0.66 7.13 14.14
CA SER A 23 0.75 5.70 14.42
C SER A 23 0.70 4.89 13.12
N ALA A 24 1.12 3.62 13.19
CA ALA A 24 0.99 2.70 12.06
C ALA A 24 -0.47 2.64 11.58
N ARG A 25 -1.43 2.57 12.50
CA ARG A 25 -2.85 2.51 12.16
C ARG A 25 -3.33 3.79 11.48
N ALA A 26 -2.98 4.94 12.01
CA ALA A 26 -3.39 6.22 11.42
C ALA A 26 -2.80 6.39 10.01
N ASN A 27 -1.55 5.99 9.83
CA ASN A 27 -0.89 6.02 8.52
C ASN A 27 -1.56 5.06 7.55
N TYR A 28 -1.85 3.83 8.00
CA TYR A 28 -2.58 2.84 7.20
C TYR A 28 -3.93 3.38 6.74
N ASP A 29 -4.71 3.94 7.67
CA ASP A 29 -6.04 4.47 7.36
C ASP A 29 -5.97 5.60 6.33
N ALA A 30 -4.97 6.48 6.42
CA ALA A 30 -4.80 7.57 5.47
C ALA A 30 -4.25 7.12 4.12
N SER A 31 -3.23 6.26 4.13
CA SER A 31 -2.42 5.96 2.94
C SER A 31 -2.92 4.73 2.18
N ILE A 32 -3.46 3.72 2.88
CA ILE A 32 -3.87 2.44 2.28
C ILE A 32 -5.38 2.38 2.16
N THR A 33 -6.11 2.59 3.24
CA THR A 33 -7.57 2.65 3.23
C THR A 33 -8.07 3.86 2.46
N GLY A 34 -7.33 4.97 2.53
CA GLY A 34 -7.72 6.23 1.88
C GLY A 34 -8.96 6.81 2.51
N ARG A 35 -9.03 6.77 3.85
CA ARG A 35 -10.21 7.18 4.58
C ARG A 35 -10.44 8.67 4.50
N THR A 36 -11.66 9.05 4.12
CA THR A 36 -12.12 10.44 4.05
C THR A 36 -13.51 10.56 4.68
N THR A 37 -13.97 11.79 4.86
CA THR A 37 -15.33 12.04 5.34
C THR A 37 -16.41 11.57 4.37
N ALA A 38 -16.06 11.41 3.07
CA ALA A 38 -16.97 10.96 2.02
C ALA A 38 -16.90 9.45 1.78
N GLY A 39 -15.93 8.76 2.32
CA GLY A 39 -15.73 7.32 2.15
C GLY A 39 -14.27 6.93 2.07
N ASP A 40 -14.04 5.64 1.81
CA ASP A 40 -12.70 5.05 1.71
C ASP A 40 -12.34 4.88 0.22
N TYR A 41 -11.32 5.59 -0.25
CA TYR A 41 -10.93 5.64 -1.66
C TYR A 41 -9.50 5.14 -1.92
N GLY A 42 -8.97 4.28 -1.05
CA GLY A 42 -7.65 3.69 -1.21
C GLY A 42 -7.66 2.42 -2.07
N ILE A 43 -6.79 1.48 -1.73
CA ILE A 43 -6.60 0.28 -2.55
C ILE A 43 -7.85 -0.61 -2.62
N GLY A 44 -8.65 -0.65 -1.55
CA GLY A 44 -9.91 -1.39 -1.57
C GLY A 44 -10.87 -0.88 -2.63
N TRP A 45 -11.04 0.43 -2.71
CA TRP A 45 -11.85 1.07 -3.74
C TRP A 45 -11.27 0.82 -5.14
N GLN A 46 -9.94 0.94 -5.28
CA GLN A 46 -9.28 0.68 -6.56
C GLN A 46 -9.49 -0.77 -7.02
N MET A 47 -9.35 -1.73 -6.12
CA MET A 47 -9.60 -3.14 -6.44
C MET A 47 -11.06 -3.39 -6.82
N ASP A 48 -12.01 -2.76 -6.12
CA ASP A 48 -13.44 -2.84 -6.46
C ASP A 48 -13.69 -2.35 -7.90
N ARG A 49 -13.06 -1.24 -8.28
CA ARG A 49 -13.22 -0.68 -9.62
C ARG A 49 -12.60 -1.58 -10.69
N LEU A 50 -11.43 -2.11 -10.44
CA LEU A 50 -10.77 -3.04 -11.36
C LEU A 50 -11.63 -4.30 -11.56
N GLU A 51 -12.09 -4.88 -10.47
CA GLU A 51 -12.90 -6.11 -10.50
C GLU A 51 -14.24 -5.90 -11.20
N ALA A 52 -14.86 -4.72 -11.04
CA ALA A 52 -16.09 -4.39 -11.74
C ALA A 52 -15.93 -4.41 -13.26
N HIS A 53 -14.73 -4.25 -13.76
CA HIS A 53 -14.39 -4.29 -15.18
C HIS A 53 -13.65 -5.59 -15.58
N GLY A 54 -13.60 -6.58 -14.71
CA GLY A 54 -12.91 -7.85 -14.98
C GLY A 54 -11.40 -7.72 -15.09
N LEU A 55 -10.82 -6.70 -14.46
CA LEU A 55 -9.40 -6.40 -14.56
C LEU A 55 -8.66 -6.77 -13.27
N LYS A 56 -7.36 -7.07 -13.41
CA LYS A 56 -6.43 -7.25 -12.30
C LYS A 56 -5.42 -6.13 -12.29
N GLY A 57 -5.10 -5.63 -11.10
CA GLY A 57 -4.09 -4.61 -10.92
C GLY A 57 -2.77 -5.20 -10.45
N VAL A 58 -1.72 -4.42 -10.60
CA VAL A 58 -0.39 -4.69 -10.04
C VAL A 58 -0.11 -3.63 -8.97
N PHE A 59 0.10 -4.08 -7.74
CA PHE A 59 0.36 -3.19 -6.61
C PHE A 59 1.83 -3.30 -6.22
N PHE A 60 2.55 -2.21 -6.39
CA PHE A 60 3.96 -2.12 -5.99
C PHE A 60 4.00 -1.70 -4.53
N VAL A 61 4.25 -2.66 -3.65
CA VAL A 61 4.16 -2.48 -2.20
C VAL A 61 5.55 -2.24 -1.62
N ASP A 62 5.66 -1.18 -0.82
CA ASP A 62 6.88 -0.84 -0.09
C ASP A 62 6.92 -1.59 1.25
N PRO A 63 7.87 -2.52 1.46
CA PRO A 63 8.00 -3.23 2.73
C PRO A 63 8.82 -2.46 3.78
N MET A 64 9.45 -1.35 3.40
CA MET A 64 10.39 -0.62 4.26
C MET A 64 9.77 -0.12 5.58
N PRO A 65 8.47 0.25 5.64
CA PRO A 65 7.85 0.63 6.91
C PRO A 65 7.93 -0.44 8.00
N ALA A 66 8.16 -1.71 7.63
CA ALA A 66 8.37 -2.79 8.61
C ALA A 66 9.57 -2.54 9.51
N LEU A 67 10.56 -1.75 9.06
CA LEU A 67 11.74 -1.41 9.86
C LEU A 67 11.37 -0.67 11.15
N VAL A 68 10.29 0.11 11.13
CA VAL A 68 9.84 0.90 12.29
C VAL A 68 8.55 0.37 12.91
N HIS A 69 7.68 -0.28 12.14
CA HIS A 69 6.37 -0.76 12.60
C HIS A 69 6.28 -2.27 12.77
N GLY A 70 7.28 -3.04 12.32
CA GLY A 70 7.23 -4.49 12.31
C GLY A 70 6.55 -5.06 11.06
N ARG A 71 6.68 -6.38 10.87
CA ARG A 71 6.24 -7.05 9.64
C ARG A 71 4.73 -7.08 9.45
N GLN A 72 3.95 -7.02 10.52
CA GLN A 72 2.51 -7.17 10.45
C GLN A 72 1.88 -6.12 9.54
N ILE A 73 2.42 -4.91 9.53
CA ILE A 73 1.87 -3.84 8.67
C ILE A 73 1.97 -4.21 7.18
N VAL A 74 3.03 -4.89 6.78
CA VAL A 74 3.19 -5.34 5.39
C VAL A 74 2.19 -6.45 5.08
N THR A 75 2.00 -7.41 5.99
CA THR A 75 1.01 -8.47 5.85
C THR A 75 -0.40 -7.88 5.71
N ASP A 76 -0.73 -6.86 6.49
CA ASP A 76 -2.03 -6.20 6.45
C ASP A 76 -2.29 -5.51 5.10
N ILE A 77 -1.24 -5.02 4.46
CA ILE A 77 -1.35 -4.41 3.13
C ILE A 77 -1.46 -5.47 2.04
N VAL A 78 -0.55 -6.44 2.07
CA VAL A 78 -0.40 -7.44 0.99
C VAL A 78 -1.52 -8.48 1.01
N GLY A 79 -1.96 -8.89 2.19
CA GLY A 79 -2.96 -9.95 2.34
C GLY A 79 -4.24 -9.72 1.52
N PRO A 80 -4.92 -8.59 1.68
CA PRO A 80 -6.14 -8.30 0.91
C PRO A 80 -5.91 -8.25 -0.60
N ILE A 81 -4.77 -7.74 -1.04
CA ILE A 81 -4.43 -7.66 -2.46
C ILE A 81 -4.34 -9.07 -3.07
N LEU A 82 -3.57 -9.94 -2.42
CA LEU A 82 -3.37 -11.31 -2.90
C LEU A 82 -4.65 -12.13 -2.79
N SER A 83 -5.42 -11.99 -1.71
CA SER A 83 -6.66 -12.74 -1.51
C SER A 83 -7.71 -12.43 -2.58
N ARG A 84 -7.65 -11.23 -3.15
CA ARG A 84 -8.55 -10.80 -4.24
C ARG A 84 -7.97 -11.10 -5.62
N GLY A 85 -6.81 -11.77 -5.70
CA GLY A 85 -6.21 -12.23 -6.95
C GLY A 85 -5.48 -11.16 -7.74
N HIS A 86 -5.15 -10.03 -7.14
CA HIS A 86 -4.30 -9.03 -7.75
C HIS A 86 -2.83 -9.36 -7.53
N GLU A 87 -1.94 -8.73 -8.31
CA GLU A 87 -0.51 -8.97 -8.24
C GLU A 87 0.16 -7.99 -7.28
N VAL A 88 1.16 -8.48 -6.55
CA VAL A 88 2.02 -7.66 -5.68
C VAL A 88 3.44 -7.74 -6.20
N GLN A 89 4.07 -6.58 -6.35
CA GLN A 89 5.48 -6.46 -6.70
C GLN A 89 6.20 -5.57 -5.70
N LEU A 90 7.51 -5.64 -5.68
CA LEU A 90 8.35 -4.89 -4.77
C LEU A 90 8.49 -3.43 -5.21
N HIS A 91 8.33 -2.53 -4.25
CA HIS A 91 8.60 -1.09 -4.39
C HIS A 91 9.39 -0.67 -3.15
N VAL A 92 10.38 0.19 -3.28
CA VAL A 92 11.27 0.51 -2.17
C VAL A 92 11.49 2.01 -2.06
N HIS A 93 11.20 2.54 -0.87
CA HIS A 93 11.57 3.89 -0.44
C HIS A 93 12.64 3.79 0.64
N THR A 94 13.86 4.16 0.31
CA THR A 94 15.02 4.03 1.21
C THR A 94 15.02 5.03 2.36
N GLU A 95 14.20 6.07 2.28
CA GLU A 95 14.07 7.08 3.35
C GLU A 95 13.70 6.48 4.71
N TRP A 96 13.01 5.33 4.72
CA TRP A 96 12.67 4.62 5.94
C TRP A 96 13.91 4.12 6.70
N LEU A 97 15.05 3.97 6.02
CA LEU A 97 16.30 3.60 6.67
C LEU A 97 16.76 4.66 7.67
N ASP A 98 16.43 5.92 7.42
CA ASP A 98 16.81 7.03 8.31
C ASP A 98 16.05 7.00 9.64
N PHE A 99 14.93 6.29 9.69
CA PHE A 99 14.08 6.17 10.89
C PHE A 99 14.31 4.87 11.65
N ALA A 100 14.99 3.90 11.04
CA ALA A 100 15.22 2.61 11.67
C ALA A 100 16.18 2.77 12.86
N PRO A 101 15.94 2.02 13.96
CA PRO A 101 16.88 2.05 15.08
C PRO A 101 18.27 1.59 14.61
N THR A 102 19.27 2.36 14.97
CA THR A 102 20.66 1.94 14.75
C THR A 102 21.13 1.12 15.95
N ASN A 103 21.62 -0.06 15.66
CA ASN A 103 22.21 -0.92 16.67
C ASN A 103 23.72 -0.87 16.61
#